data_d5a97f30fc2a77c04b80fd5791be04de
#
_entry.id   d5a97f30fc2a77c04b80fd5791be04de
#
_cell.length_a   1.000
_cell.length_b   1.000
_cell.length_c   1.000
_cell.angle_alpha   90.00
_cell.angle_beta   90.00
_cell.angle_gamma   90.00
#
_symmetry.space_group_name_H-M   'P 1'
#
loop_
_entity.id
_entity.type
_entity.pdbx_description
1 polymer ?
#
loop_
_entity_poly.entity_id
_entity_poly.type
_entity_poly.pdbx_seq_one_letter_code
_entity_poly.pdbx_strand_id
1 'polypeptide(L)'
;MVRVCATHRTSMPTPAVKNTARKNAAKHYPEPVKRARGRPKREPLDIAPQGLSRESIIAKAAALAQNEALTEISMVRLARELNVAPGLIHYYVGSRDDLISGVINLYFRDRVGQMRAPSDDWRTNVREFARTTLNSMLKYRGIAAYIASHNRFRLFQKVLPGETDYGLEFFNRAAEVFRRGGLPPKMAALCYHLLMQYLVSCSMVEIGHQIPGEHENFIRSRLEGLDETRYAGALYIATEFSRLNSAETFEVGLEFIIAGIGALLDADGAKKRKR
;
A
#
# COMPACT_ATOMS: atom_id res chain seq x y z
N MET A 1 9.23 -35.67 10.10
CA MET A 1 10.60 -35.91 10.55
C MET A 1 11.54 -35.10 9.63
N VAL A 2 11.96 -33.94 10.04
CA VAL A 2 12.92 -33.08 9.32
C VAL A 2 14.14 -32.91 10.22
N ARG A 3 15.30 -33.39 9.77
CA ARG A 3 16.57 -33.33 10.49
C ARG A 3 17.16 -31.92 10.36
N VAL A 4 17.49 -31.34 11.51
CA VAL A 4 18.26 -30.11 11.64
C VAL A 4 19.75 -30.43 11.52
N CYS A 5 20.47 -29.87 10.55
CA CYS A 5 21.93 -29.93 10.45
C CYS A 5 22.53 -28.82 11.32
N ALA A 6 23.33 -29.22 12.30
CA ALA A 6 24.19 -28.33 13.08
C ALA A 6 25.50 -28.06 12.32
N THR A 7 25.86 -26.80 12.11
CA THR A 7 27.14 -26.40 11.55
C THR A 7 28.12 -26.00 12.68
N HIS A 8 29.25 -26.72 12.74
CA HIS A 8 30.38 -26.46 13.61
C HIS A 8 31.09 -25.13 13.25
N ARG A 9 31.27 -24.27 14.23
CA ARG A 9 32.21 -23.13 14.16
C ARG A 9 33.62 -23.62 14.52
N THR A 10 34.52 -23.57 13.55
CA THR A 10 35.97 -23.67 13.77
C THR A 10 36.55 -22.28 14.00
N SER A 11 37.22 -22.12 15.13
CA SER A 11 37.94 -20.91 15.53
C SER A 11 39.35 -20.91 14.88
N MET A 12 39.71 -19.82 14.20
CA MET A 12 41.09 -19.56 13.74
C MET A 12 41.85 -18.71 14.76
N PRO A 13 43.16 -18.96 14.96
CA PRO A 13 44.01 -18.22 15.90
C PRO A 13 44.53 -16.90 15.29
N THR A 14 44.61 -15.87 16.15
CA THR A 14 45.12 -14.54 15.86
C THR A 14 46.68 -14.55 15.81
N PRO A 15 47.36 -13.92 14.85
CA PRO A 15 48.80 -13.78 14.87
C PRO A 15 49.25 -12.62 15.73
N ALA A 16 50.30 -12.87 16.50
CA ALA A 16 50.98 -11.92 17.38
C ALA A 16 51.74 -10.83 16.61
N VAL A 17 51.46 -9.56 16.94
CA VAL A 17 52.17 -8.40 16.34
C VAL A 17 53.41 -8.07 17.22
N LYS A 18 54.60 -8.14 16.59
CA LYS A 18 55.85 -7.71 17.20
C LYS A 18 55.97 -6.19 17.19
N ASN A 19 56.18 -5.67 18.41
CA ASN A 19 56.37 -4.25 18.69
C ASN A 19 57.81 -3.86 18.38
N THR A 20 58.06 -3.07 17.30
CA THR A 20 59.38 -2.43 17.04
C THR A 20 59.25 -0.92 17.26
N ALA A 21 59.90 -0.47 18.31
CA ALA A 21 60.02 0.93 18.66
C ALA A 21 60.77 1.73 17.56
N ARG A 22 60.12 2.72 16.97
CA ARG A 22 60.74 3.73 16.12
C ARG A 22 60.81 5.08 16.86
N LYS A 23 62.02 5.62 16.88
CA LYS A 23 62.44 6.87 17.50
C LYS A 23 61.67 8.08 16.93
N ASN A 24 61.25 8.97 17.83
CA ASN A 24 60.62 10.24 17.57
C ASN A 24 61.52 11.20 16.77
N ALA A 25 61.03 11.66 15.60
CA ALA A 25 61.47 12.90 14.99
C ALA A 25 60.30 13.88 15.11
N ALA A 26 60.48 14.93 15.89
CA ALA A 26 59.47 15.97 16.10
C ALA A 26 59.27 16.75 14.80
N LYS A 27 58.11 16.55 14.16
CA LYS A 27 57.63 17.43 13.08
C LYS A 27 56.85 18.57 13.69
N HIS A 28 57.35 19.77 13.46
CA HIS A 28 56.69 21.03 13.80
C HIS A 28 55.44 21.15 12.90
N TYR A 29 54.24 21.00 13.51
CA TYR A 29 52.98 21.30 12.84
C TYR A 29 52.57 22.75 13.15
N PRO A 30 52.17 23.56 12.15
CA PRO A 30 51.63 24.88 12.42
C PRO A 30 50.28 24.76 13.17
N GLU A 31 50.03 25.62 14.13
CA GLU A 31 48.83 25.66 14.94
C GLU A 31 47.58 25.72 14.04
N PRO A 32 46.48 24.96 14.39
CA PRO A 32 45.25 25.04 13.64
C PRO A 32 44.58 26.39 13.82
N VAL A 33 44.42 27.10 12.71
CA VAL A 33 43.63 28.36 12.66
C VAL A 33 42.22 28.03 13.20
N LYS A 34 41.85 28.62 14.33
CA LYS A 34 40.49 28.54 14.90
C LYS A 34 39.51 29.14 13.89
N ARG A 35 38.90 28.32 13.08
CA ARG A 35 37.72 28.70 12.28
C ARG A 35 36.59 29.00 13.26
N ALA A 36 36.14 30.25 13.27
CA ALA A 36 34.97 30.70 14.02
C ALA A 36 33.76 29.83 13.60
N ARG A 37 33.29 28.97 14.50
CA ARG A 37 32.01 28.25 14.37
C ARG A 37 30.88 29.22 14.65
N GLY A 38 30.66 30.15 13.73
CA GLY A 38 29.42 30.91 13.67
C GLY A 38 28.48 30.20 12.70
N ARG A 39 27.52 29.41 13.23
CA ARG A 39 26.34 29.04 12.44
C ARG A 39 25.69 30.36 12.00
N PRO A 40 25.53 30.64 10.67
CA PRO A 40 24.84 31.83 10.25
C PRO A 40 23.52 31.93 11.00
N LYS A 41 23.22 33.08 11.61
CA LYS A 41 21.90 33.37 12.20
C LYS A 41 20.90 33.08 11.08
N ARG A 42 20.04 32.08 11.28
CA ARG A 42 18.88 31.87 10.42
C ARG A 42 18.07 33.15 10.50
N GLU A 43 17.91 33.83 9.38
CA GLU A 43 16.90 34.84 9.25
C GLU A 43 15.56 34.26 9.72
N PRO A 44 14.67 35.08 10.33
CA PRO A 44 13.35 34.58 10.73
C PRO A 44 12.72 33.92 9.51
N LEU A 45 12.22 32.68 9.69
CA LEU A 45 11.50 31.97 8.65
C LEU A 45 10.48 32.92 8.04
N ASP A 46 10.69 33.26 6.76
CA ASP A 46 9.78 34.10 5.99
C ASP A 46 8.34 33.67 6.27
N ILE A 47 7.47 34.68 6.42
CA ILE A 47 6.04 34.53 6.65
C ILE A 47 5.52 33.37 5.80
N ALA A 48 4.99 32.35 6.45
CA ALA A 48 4.45 31.19 5.74
C ALA A 48 3.46 31.69 4.68
N PRO A 49 3.56 31.21 3.42
CA PRO A 49 2.63 31.64 2.38
C PRO A 49 1.21 31.51 2.87
N GLN A 50 0.34 32.48 2.59
CA GLN A 50 -1.07 32.42 2.96
C GLN A 50 -1.65 31.09 2.43
N GLY A 51 -2.22 30.28 3.35
CA GLY A 51 -2.82 28.99 3.02
C GLY A 51 -1.93 27.75 3.21
N LEU A 52 -0.66 27.91 3.65
CA LEU A 52 0.16 26.74 4.01
C LEU A 52 -0.29 26.18 5.36
N SER A 53 -0.77 24.96 5.36
CA SER A 53 -1.19 24.20 6.54
C SER A 53 -0.78 22.74 6.41
N ARG A 54 -0.88 21.96 7.51
CA ARG A 54 -0.68 20.51 7.49
C ARG A 54 -1.60 19.86 6.46
N GLU A 55 -2.85 20.26 6.42
CA GLU A 55 -3.88 19.74 5.51
C GLU A 55 -3.53 20.03 4.04
N SER A 56 -3.09 21.23 3.72
CA SER A 56 -2.71 21.60 2.34
C SER A 56 -1.47 20.85 1.86
N ILE A 57 -0.50 20.59 2.74
CA ILE A 57 0.69 19.78 2.45
C ILE A 57 0.31 18.33 2.20
N ILE A 58 -0.53 17.75 3.07
CA ILE A 58 -1.04 16.37 2.92
C ILE A 58 -1.87 16.24 1.63
N ALA A 59 -2.73 17.21 1.34
CA ALA A 59 -3.54 17.23 0.11
C ALA A 59 -2.65 17.30 -1.14
N LYS A 60 -1.59 18.10 -1.15
CA LYS A 60 -0.63 18.15 -2.26
C LYS A 60 0.09 16.81 -2.44
N ALA A 61 0.54 16.18 -1.35
CA ALA A 61 1.18 14.85 -1.40
C ALA A 61 0.21 13.78 -1.93
N ALA A 62 -1.06 13.79 -1.49
CA ALA A 62 -2.08 12.86 -1.97
C ALA A 62 -2.39 13.07 -3.47
N ALA A 63 -2.42 14.32 -3.93
CA ALA A 63 -2.61 14.64 -5.35
C ALA A 63 -1.46 14.10 -6.22
N LEU A 64 -0.21 14.26 -5.80
CA LEU A 64 0.94 13.67 -6.49
C LEU A 64 0.85 12.13 -6.51
N ALA A 65 0.45 11.53 -5.41
CA ALA A 65 0.33 10.08 -5.26
C ALA A 65 -0.85 9.45 -6.07
N GLN A 66 -1.64 10.23 -6.78
CA GLN A 66 -2.58 9.69 -7.77
C GLN A 66 -1.84 9.08 -8.98
N ASN A 67 -0.70 9.66 -9.37
CA ASN A 67 0.03 9.26 -10.57
C ASN A 67 1.45 8.77 -10.31
N GLU A 68 1.97 8.93 -9.09
CA GLU A 68 3.34 8.62 -8.74
C GLU A 68 3.41 7.74 -7.50
N ALA A 69 4.47 6.94 -7.37
CA ALA A 69 4.69 6.14 -6.17
C ALA A 69 4.84 7.05 -4.93
N LEU A 70 4.11 6.75 -3.85
CA LEU A 70 4.18 7.52 -2.60
C LEU A 70 5.61 7.55 -2.01
N THR A 71 6.43 6.55 -2.33
CA THR A 71 7.86 6.50 -1.96
C THR A 71 8.71 7.59 -2.61
N GLU A 72 8.34 8.05 -3.80
CA GLU A 72 9.03 9.08 -4.57
C GLU A 72 8.75 10.51 -4.04
N ILE A 73 7.69 10.68 -3.24
CA ILE A 73 7.25 11.96 -2.72
C ILE A 73 8.01 12.26 -1.43
N SER A 74 9.14 12.99 -1.55
CA SER A 74 9.96 13.40 -0.41
C SER A 74 9.51 14.76 0.16
N MET A 75 9.86 15.02 1.44
CA MET A 75 9.62 16.32 2.09
C MET A 75 10.27 17.49 1.32
N VAL A 76 11.46 17.27 0.77
CA VAL A 76 12.18 18.29 -0.04
C VAL A 76 11.44 18.55 -1.36
N ARG A 77 10.94 17.49 -2.00
CA ARG A 77 10.13 17.63 -3.23
C ARG A 77 8.84 18.40 -2.95
N LEU A 78 8.13 18.08 -1.88
CA LEU A 78 6.91 18.81 -1.49
C LEU A 78 7.19 20.30 -1.22
N ALA A 79 8.31 20.63 -0.58
CA ALA A 79 8.72 22.01 -0.37
C ALA A 79 8.90 22.75 -1.70
N ARG A 80 9.54 22.11 -2.68
CA ARG A 80 9.70 22.68 -4.03
C ARG A 80 8.36 22.84 -4.75
N GLU A 81 7.49 21.83 -4.69
CA GLU A 81 6.15 21.86 -5.30
C GLU A 81 5.23 22.93 -4.69
N LEU A 82 5.44 23.27 -3.42
CA LEU A 82 4.69 24.28 -2.69
C LEU A 82 5.41 25.64 -2.65
N ASN A 83 6.61 25.72 -3.26
CA ASN A 83 7.47 26.90 -3.27
C ASN A 83 7.75 27.46 -1.85
N VAL A 84 8.14 26.57 -0.93
CA VAL A 84 8.47 26.89 0.46
C VAL A 84 9.80 26.28 0.88
N ALA A 85 10.38 26.79 1.97
CA ALA A 85 11.58 26.18 2.55
C ALA A 85 11.28 24.77 3.12
N PRO A 86 12.18 23.77 2.91
CA PRO A 86 11.95 22.40 3.41
C PRO A 86 11.70 22.29 4.92
N GLY A 87 12.27 23.23 5.70
CA GLY A 87 12.04 23.32 7.14
C GLY A 87 10.58 23.59 7.52
N LEU A 88 9.82 24.30 6.67
CA LEU A 88 8.40 24.55 6.90
C LEU A 88 7.57 23.27 6.77
N ILE A 89 7.88 22.41 5.81
CA ILE A 89 7.18 21.13 5.67
C ILE A 89 7.35 20.30 6.95
N HIS A 90 8.59 20.21 7.46
CA HIS A 90 8.86 19.51 8.73
C HIS A 90 8.17 20.16 9.94
N TYR A 91 8.05 21.50 9.94
CA TYR A 91 7.38 22.22 11.02
C TYR A 91 5.88 21.87 11.09
N TYR A 92 5.18 21.87 9.93
CA TYR A 92 3.73 21.60 9.86
C TYR A 92 3.37 20.13 9.97
N VAL A 93 4.16 19.24 9.37
CA VAL A 93 3.79 17.82 9.22
C VAL A 93 4.53 16.93 10.22
N GLY A 94 5.74 17.32 10.65
CA GLY A 94 6.60 16.49 11.49
C GLY A 94 7.52 15.58 10.69
N SER A 95 7.45 14.30 10.90
CA SER A 95 8.27 13.29 10.23
C SER A 95 7.69 12.85 8.88
N ARG A 96 8.49 12.10 8.12
CA ARG A 96 8.01 11.44 6.88
C ARG A 96 6.89 10.42 7.19
N ASP A 97 6.97 9.72 8.32
CA ASP A 97 5.92 8.74 8.70
C ASP A 97 4.61 9.44 9.09
N ASP A 98 4.69 10.63 9.69
CA ASP A 98 3.52 11.49 9.96
C ASP A 98 2.89 12.00 8.65
N LEU A 99 3.71 12.38 7.64
CA LEU A 99 3.22 12.71 6.31
C LEU A 99 2.47 11.53 5.67
N ILE A 100 3.10 10.36 5.65
CA ILE A 100 2.52 9.14 5.06
C ILE A 100 1.22 8.77 5.79
N SER A 101 1.20 8.83 7.12
CA SER A 101 0.00 8.57 7.92
C SER A 101 -1.12 9.55 7.58
N GLY A 102 -0.83 10.84 7.45
CA GLY A 102 -1.81 11.85 7.04
C GLY A 102 -2.34 11.63 5.63
N VAL A 103 -1.47 11.28 4.67
CA VAL A 103 -1.87 10.98 3.28
C VAL A 103 -2.78 9.76 3.21
N ILE A 104 -2.44 8.69 3.94
CA ILE A 104 -3.27 7.48 3.97
C ILE A 104 -4.58 7.73 4.70
N ASN A 105 -4.60 8.55 5.76
CA ASN A 105 -5.83 8.93 6.44
C ASN A 105 -6.77 9.75 5.51
N LEU A 106 -6.21 10.67 4.72
CA LEU A 106 -6.96 11.42 3.70
C LEU A 106 -7.53 10.48 2.62
N TYR A 107 -6.74 9.52 2.16
CA TYR A 107 -7.19 8.49 1.22
C TYR A 107 -8.39 7.69 1.75
N PHE A 108 -8.36 7.28 3.02
CA PHE A 108 -9.51 6.61 3.65
C PHE A 108 -10.69 7.57 3.83
N ARG A 109 -10.45 8.85 4.17
CA ARG A 109 -11.52 9.86 4.24
C ARG A 109 -12.28 9.99 2.92
N ASP A 110 -11.56 10.11 1.81
CA ASP A 110 -12.15 10.20 0.48
C ASP A 110 -12.99 8.95 0.14
N ARG A 111 -12.48 7.76 0.46
CA ARG A 111 -13.19 6.50 0.28
C ARG A 111 -14.45 6.40 1.14
N VAL A 112 -14.35 6.71 2.42
CA VAL A 112 -15.49 6.72 3.35
C VAL A 112 -16.58 7.68 2.89
N GLY A 113 -16.18 8.85 2.38
CA GLY A 113 -17.11 9.84 1.82
C GLY A 113 -17.87 9.36 0.57
N GLN A 114 -17.32 8.39 -0.17
CA GLN A 114 -17.96 7.80 -1.35
C GLN A 114 -18.84 6.59 -1.03
N MET A 115 -18.72 6.01 0.17
CA MET A 115 -19.52 4.87 0.57
C MET A 115 -20.97 5.30 0.84
N ARG A 116 -21.91 4.66 0.14
CA ARG A 116 -23.35 4.86 0.34
C ARG A 116 -23.83 4.21 1.63
N ALA A 117 -24.99 4.68 2.12
CA ALA A 117 -25.70 4.00 3.20
C ALA A 117 -26.09 2.59 2.74
N PRO A 118 -25.92 1.55 3.60
CA PRO A 118 -26.27 0.19 3.24
C PRO A 118 -27.77 0.05 2.98
N SER A 119 -28.12 -0.68 1.92
CA SER A 119 -29.49 -1.14 1.63
C SER A 119 -29.83 -2.41 2.43
N ASP A 120 -31.06 -2.89 2.30
CA ASP A 120 -31.49 -4.16 2.93
C ASP A 120 -30.92 -5.39 2.19
N ASP A 121 -30.54 -5.25 0.92
CA ASP A 121 -29.91 -6.32 0.15
C ASP A 121 -28.39 -6.35 0.38
N TRP A 122 -27.93 -7.35 1.11
CA TRP A 122 -26.51 -7.53 1.40
C TRP A 122 -25.66 -7.74 0.14
N ARG A 123 -26.19 -8.36 -0.92
CA ARG A 123 -25.46 -8.57 -2.18
C ARG A 123 -25.15 -7.24 -2.85
N THR A 124 -26.12 -6.36 -2.90
CA THR A 124 -25.96 -4.98 -3.38
C THR A 124 -24.94 -4.22 -2.52
N ASN A 125 -24.98 -4.36 -1.20
CA ASN A 125 -24.02 -3.71 -0.31
C ASN A 125 -22.59 -4.18 -0.55
N VAL A 126 -22.36 -5.49 -0.78
CA VAL A 126 -21.03 -6.04 -1.11
C VAL A 126 -20.55 -5.52 -2.47
N ARG A 127 -21.41 -5.46 -3.50
CA ARG A 127 -21.05 -4.90 -4.82
C ARG A 127 -20.64 -3.44 -4.74
N GLU A 128 -21.46 -2.62 -4.10
CA GLU A 128 -21.19 -1.18 -3.93
C GLU A 128 -19.90 -0.94 -3.13
N PHE A 129 -19.69 -1.69 -2.05
CA PHE A 129 -18.46 -1.64 -1.27
C PHE A 129 -17.23 -2.01 -2.13
N ALA A 130 -17.32 -3.09 -2.89
CA ALA A 130 -16.22 -3.57 -3.73
C ALA A 130 -15.85 -2.55 -4.82
N ARG A 131 -16.85 -2.05 -5.56
CA ARG A 131 -16.67 -1.07 -6.64
C ARG A 131 -16.11 0.26 -6.10
N THR A 132 -16.67 0.78 -5.00
CA THR A 132 -16.17 2.00 -4.37
C THR A 132 -14.73 1.85 -3.92
N THR A 133 -14.39 0.69 -3.34
CA THR A 133 -13.03 0.40 -2.86
C THR A 133 -12.03 0.29 -4.01
N LEU A 134 -12.36 -0.47 -5.07
CA LEU A 134 -11.51 -0.59 -6.25
C LEU A 134 -11.30 0.76 -6.95
N ASN A 135 -12.37 1.51 -7.19
CA ASN A 135 -12.28 2.84 -7.80
C ASN A 135 -11.37 3.80 -7.01
N SER A 136 -11.46 3.76 -5.67
CA SER A 136 -10.58 4.54 -4.82
C SER A 136 -9.12 4.08 -4.92
N MET A 137 -8.84 2.77 -5.02
CA MET A 137 -7.49 2.25 -5.25
C MET A 137 -6.93 2.70 -6.58
N LEU A 138 -7.72 2.65 -7.65
CA LEU A 138 -7.32 3.07 -8.99
C LEU A 138 -7.16 4.59 -9.12
N LYS A 139 -7.93 5.38 -8.38
CA LYS A 139 -7.77 6.84 -8.30
C LYS A 139 -6.45 7.23 -7.62
N TYR A 140 -6.04 6.53 -6.58
CA TYR A 140 -4.84 6.80 -5.79
C TYR A 140 -3.80 5.69 -5.96
N ARG A 141 -3.36 5.47 -7.21
CA ARG A 141 -2.49 4.34 -7.60
C ARG A 141 -1.23 4.22 -6.75
N GLY A 142 -0.54 5.34 -6.52
CA GLY A 142 0.70 5.34 -5.72
C GLY A 142 0.47 5.04 -4.24
N ILE A 143 -0.69 5.42 -3.67
CA ILE A 143 -1.05 5.07 -2.28
C ILE A 143 -1.44 3.60 -2.19
N ALA A 144 -2.25 3.11 -3.12
CA ALA A 144 -2.66 1.71 -3.18
C ALA A 144 -1.45 0.77 -3.32
N ALA A 145 -0.55 1.07 -4.26
CA ALA A 145 0.70 0.33 -4.43
C ALA A 145 1.59 0.37 -3.18
N TYR A 146 1.69 1.53 -2.51
CA TYR A 146 2.43 1.66 -1.27
C TYR A 146 1.85 0.77 -0.16
N ILE A 147 0.53 0.78 0.05
CA ILE A 147 -0.13 -0.06 1.07
C ILE A 147 0.07 -1.54 0.77
N ALA A 148 -0.01 -1.95 -0.50
CA ALA A 148 0.14 -3.34 -0.92
C ALA A 148 1.59 -3.87 -0.78
N SER A 149 2.60 -3.02 -0.99
CA SER A 149 4.01 -3.44 -1.06
C SER A 149 4.81 -3.23 0.23
N HIS A 150 4.32 -2.39 1.17
CA HIS A 150 5.03 -2.12 2.42
C HIS A 150 4.69 -3.16 3.48
N ASN A 151 5.74 -3.62 4.18
CA ASN A 151 5.64 -4.59 5.27
C ASN A 151 5.10 -3.98 6.59
N ARG A 152 4.26 -2.96 6.52
CA ARG A 152 3.52 -2.38 7.65
C ARG A 152 2.02 -2.47 7.39
N PHE A 153 1.28 -2.90 8.41
CA PHE A 153 -0.17 -2.88 8.33
C PHE A 153 -0.66 -1.42 8.33
N ARG A 154 -1.28 -1.00 7.22
CA ARG A 154 -1.64 0.41 6.97
C ARG A 154 -3.14 0.68 6.96
N LEU A 155 -3.95 -0.20 7.53
CA LEU A 155 -5.38 0.05 7.67
C LEU A 155 -5.64 1.13 8.72
N PHE A 156 -4.94 1.06 9.86
CA PHE A 156 -5.05 2.05 10.93
C PHE A 156 -3.85 2.98 10.91
N GLN A 157 -4.09 4.29 11.00
CA GLN A 157 -3.06 5.31 10.94
C GLN A 157 -2.85 5.97 12.30
N LYS A 158 -1.65 6.50 12.51
CA LYS A 158 -1.42 7.43 13.60
C LYS A 158 -2.08 8.75 13.24
N VAL A 159 -3.15 9.11 13.93
CA VAL A 159 -3.84 10.40 13.79
C VAL A 159 -3.52 11.32 14.96
N LEU A 160 -3.64 12.64 14.77
CA LEU A 160 -3.43 13.60 15.83
C LEU A 160 -4.63 13.60 16.80
N PRO A 161 -4.43 14.04 18.06
CA PRO A 161 -5.53 14.22 19.00
C PRO A 161 -6.64 15.10 18.39
N GLY A 162 -7.88 14.61 18.40
CA GLY A 162 -9.04 15.30 17.82
C GLY A 162 -9.27 15.04 16.32
N GLU A 163 -8.33 14.40 15.60
CA GLU A 163 -8.56 13.94 14.24
C GLU A 163 -9.33 12.62 14.21
N THR A 164 -10.15 12.44 13.18
CA THR A 164 -10.83 11.16 12.91
C THR A 164 -9.87 10.17 12.27
N ASP A 165 -9.79 8.94 12.80
CA ASP A 165 -9.17 7.80 12.14
C ASP A 165 -10.09 7.24 11.06
N TYR A 166 -9.90 7.70 9.83
CA TYR A 166 -10.71 7.25 8.70
C TYR A 166 -10.38 5.82 8.25
N GLY A 167 -9.23 5.28 8.63
CA GLY A 167 -8.95 3.85 8.46
C GLY A 167 -9.85 2.99 9.34
N LEU A 168 -10.06 3.40 10.59
CA LEU A 168 -10.98 2.75 11.51
C LEU A 168 -12.45 2.92 11.05
N GLU A 169 -12.83 4.12 10.59
CA GLU A 169 -14.16 4.37 10.02
C GLU A 169 -14.42 3.50 8.79
N PHE A 170 -13.45 3.39 7.88
CA PHE A 170 -13.55 2.51 6.73
C PHE A 170 -13.74 1.05 7.15
N PHE A 171 -12.91 0.56 8.09
CA PHE A 171 -13.01 -0.81 8.60
C PHE A 171 -14.36 -1.09 9.24
N ASN A 172 -14.88 -0.15 10.06
CA ASN A 172 -16.20 -0.28 10.69
C ASN A 172 -17.32 -0.37 9.64
N ARG A 173 -17.31 0.51 8.63
CA ARG A 173 -18.32 0.46 7.54
C ARG A 173 -18.23 -0.81 6.71
N ALA A 174 -17.02 -1.28 6.43
CA ALA A 174 -16.80 -2.54 5.75
C ALA A 174 -17.33 -3.74 6.56
N ALA A 175 -17.02 -3.80 7.85
CA ALA A 175 -17.52 -4.85 8.74
C ALA A 175 -19.06 -4.83 8.85
N GLU A 176 -19.66 -3.64 8.84
CA GLU A 176 -21.11 -3.45 8.89
C GLU A 176 -21.84 -4.04 7.67
N VAL A 177 -21.22 -4.00 6.47
CA VAL A 177 -21.75 -4.66 5.25
C VAL A 177 -21.99 -6.16 5.52
N PHE A 178 -21.02 -6.84 6.11
CA PHE A 178 -21.11 -8.28 6.39
C PHE A 178 -22.00 -8.59 7.60
N ARG A 179 -21.95 -7.74 8.64
CA ARG A 179 -22.81 -7.88 9.84
C ARG A 179 -24.29 -7.78 9.47
N ARG A 180 -24.69 -6.79 8.67
CA ARG A 180 -26.06 -6.64 8.16
C ARG A 180 -26.47 -7.77 7.23
N GLY A 181 -25.51 -8.37 6.53
CA GLY A 181 -25.72 -9.58 5.73
C GLY A 181 -26.01 -10.83 6.56
N GLY A 182 -25.94 -10.75 7.90
CA GLY A 182 -26.24 -11.87 8.81
C GLY A 182 -25.09 -12.85 9.01
N LEU A 183 -23.85 -12.51 8.58
CA LEU A 183 -22.71 -13.38 8.78
C LEU A 183 -22.27 -13.42 10.26
N PRO A 184 -21.97 -14.60 10.81
CA PRO A 184 -21.32 -14.70 12.11
C PRO A 184 -19.94 -14.01 12.11
N PRO A 185 -19.43 -13.48 13.24
CA PRO A 185 -18.22 -12.66 13.30
C PRO A 185 -16.99 -13.28 12.62
N LYS A 186 -16.74 -14.57 12.85
CA LYS A 186 -15.62 -15.30 12.21
C LYS A 186 -15.75 -15.31 10.69
N MET A 187 -16.94 -15.56 10.19
CA MET A 187 -17.20 -15.62 8.74
C MET A 187 -17.17 -14.23 8.12
N ALA A 188 -17.73 -13.22 8.78
CA ALA A 188 -17.67 -11.82 8.36
C ALA A 188 -16.21 -11.37 8.20
N ALA A 189 -15.35 -11.68 9.17
CA ALA A 189 -13.93 -11.35 9.12
C ALA A 189 -13.21 -12.04 7.96
N LEU A 190 -13.48 -13.33 7.71
CA LEU A 190 -12.92 -14.08 6.58
C LEU A 190 -13.39 -13.51 5.23
N CYS A 191 -14.68 -13.28 5.06
CA CYS A 191 -15.25 -12.73 3.83
C CYS A 191 -14.71 -11.33 3.53
N TYR A 192 -14.63 -10.46 4.56
CA TYR A 192 -13.99 -9.16 4.43
C TYR A 192 -12.54 -9.28 3.96
N HIS A 193 -11.75 -10.14 4.61
CA HIS A 193 -10.34 -10.29 4.28
C HIS A 193 -10.13 -10.83 2.86
N LEU A 194 -10.88 -11.87 2.46
CA LEU A 194 -10.81 -12.45 1.12
C LEU A 194 -11.23 -11.44 0.05
N LEU A 195 -12.31 -10.68 0.29
CA LEU A 195 -12.73 -9.62 -0.63
C LEU A 195 -11.64 -8.54 -0.75
N MET A 196 -11.04 -8.10 0.35
CA MET A 196 -9.95 -7.12 0.30
C MET A 196 -8.72 -7.64 -0.45
N GLN A 197 -8.34 -8.91 -0.28
CA GLN A 197 -7.25 -9.53 -1.06
C GLN A 197 -7.57 -9.52 -2.55
N TYR A 198 -8.80 -9.87 -2.92
CA TYR A 198 -9.26 -9.82 -4.30
C TYR A 198 -9.16 -8.39 -4.88
N LEU A 199 -9.68 -7.39 -4.17
CA LEU A 199 -9.64 -5.98 -4.61
C LEU A 199 -8.21 -5.45 -4.75
N VAL A 200 -7.32 -5.80 -3.80
CA VAL A 200 -5.90 -5.45 -3.89
C VAL A 200 -5.27 -6.11 -5.12
N SER A 201 -5.54 -7.40 -5.37
CA SER A 201 -5.03 -8.09 -6.55
C SER A 201 -5.50 -7.43 -7.85
N CYS A 202 -6.81 -7.17 -7.99
CA CYS A 202 -7.35 -6.47 -9.17
C CYS A 202 -6.70 -5.10 -9.37
N SER A 203 -6.56 -4.31 -8.30
CA SER A 203 -5.93 -2.99 -8.41
C SER A 203 -4.45 -3.07 -8.80
N MET A 204 -3.69 -4.04 -8.28
CA MET A 204 -2.27 -4.19 -8.60
C MET A 204 -2.04 -4.70 -10.03
N VAL A 205 -2.90 -5.58 -10.53
CA VAL A 205 -2.87 -6.04 -11.93
C VAL A 205 -3.12 -4.86 -12.88
N GLU A 206 -4.10 -4.02 -12.58
CA GLU A 206 -4.42 -2.82 -13.36
C GLU A 206 -3.29 -1.78 -13.30
N ILE A 207 -2.79 -1.45 -12.11
CA ILE A 207 -1.72 -0.48 -11.89
C ILE A 207 -0.40 -0.95 -12.54
N GLY A 208 -0.15 -2.25 -12.51
CA GLY A 208 1.06 -2.88 -13.07
C GLY A 208 0.96 -3.22 -14.55
N HIS A 209 -0.12 -2.87 -15.23
CA HIS A 209 -0.33 -3.22 -16.65
C HIS A 209 -0.14 -4.72 -16.92
N GLN A 210 -0.71 -5.59 -16.07
CA GLN A 210 -0.59 -7.05 -16.17
C GLN A 210 -1.84 -7.72 -16.71
N ILE A 211 -2.70 -6.96 -17.40
CA ILE A 211 -3.95 -7.45 -17.96
C ILE A 211 -3.64 -8.14 -19.30
N PRO A 212 -4.06 -9.41 -19.49
CA PRO A 212 -3.75 -10.13 -20.73
C PRO A 212 -4.12 -9.37 -22.02
N GLY A 213 -5.27 -8.69 -22.03
CA GLY A 213 -5.72 -7.92 -23.19
C GLY A 213 -4.78 -6.78 -23.61
N GLU A 214 -4.01 -6.21 -22.68
CA GLU A 214 -2.97 -5.21 -22.99
C GLU A 214 -1.76 -5.85 -23.71
N HIS A 215 -1.63 -7.18 -23.67
CA HIS A 215 -0.53 -7.97 -24.22
C HIS A 215 -1.00 -8.98 -25.29
N GLU A 216 -2.17 -8.80 -25.90
CA GLU A 216 -2.79 -9.78 -26.82
C GLU A 216 -1.81 -10.27 -27.88
N ASN A 217 -1.16 -9.36 -28.62
CA ASN A 217 -0.24 -9.72 -29.69
C ASN A 217 0.96 -10.54 -29.20
N PHE A 218 1.52 -10.19 -28.06
CA PHE A 218 2.63 -10.92 -27.45
C PHE A 218 2.19 -12.33 -27.04
N ILE A 219 1.06 -12.44 -26.32
CA ILE A 219 0.52 -13.73 -25.86
C ILE A 219 0.22 -14.64 -27.06
N ARG A 220 -0.46 -14.14 -28.08
CA ARG A 220 -0.78 -14.90 -29.29
C ARG A 220 0.46 -15.40 -30.00
N SER A 221 1.46 -14.54 -30.22
CA SER A 221 2.71 -14.95 -30.86
C SER A 221 3.49 -16.02 -30.09
N ARG A 222 3.36 -16.07 -28.75
CA ARG A 222 3.98 -17.10 -27.93
C ARG A 222 3.26 -18.44 -27.96
N LEU A 223 1.98 -18.45 -28.28
CA LEU A 223 1.13 -19.65 -28.36
C LEU A 223 1.01 -20.18 -29.77
N GLU A 224 1.32 -19.38 -30.77
CA GLU A 224 1.29 -19.76 -32.19
C GLU A 224 2.33 -20.86 -32.49
N GLY A 225 1.92 -21.92 -33.20
CA GLY A 225 2.80 -23.02 -33.58
C GLY A 225 3.18 -24.00 -32.45
N LEU A 226 2.56 -23.91 -31.28
CA LEU A 226 2.75 -24.90 -30.23
C LEU A 226 2.18 -26.27 -30.62
N ASP A 227 2.84 -27.33 -30.15
CA ASP A 227 2.37 -28.70 -30.30
C ASP A 227 1.04 -28.91 -29.56
N GLU A 228 -0.03 -29.26 -30.31
CA GLU A 228 -1.38 -29.37 -29.78
C GLU A 228 -1.54 -30.50 -28.76
N THR A 229 -0.76 -31.58 -28.89
CA THR A 229 -0.82 -32.72 -27.94
C THR A 229 -0.22 -32.34 -26.62
N ARG A 230 0.93 -31.63 -26.64
CA ARG A 230 1.66 -31.22 -25.43
C ARG A 230 1.03 -30.05 -24.74
N TYR A 231 0.44 -29.11 -25.46
CA TYR A 231 -0.05 -27.83 -24.94
C TYR A 231 -1.57 -27.64 -25.13
N ALA A 232 -2.32 -28.72 -25.21
CA ALA A 232 -3.78 -28.72 -25.44
C ALA A 232 -4.53 -27.74 -24.49
N GLY A 233 -4.20 -27.72 -23.19
CA GLY A 233 -4.84 -26.83 -22.23
C GLY A 233 -4.53 -25.34 -22.46
N ALA A 234 -3.30 -25.00 -22.81
CA ALA A 234 -2.90 -23.63 -23.11
C ALA A 234 -3.61 -23.16 -24.39
N LEU A 235 -3.63 -23.97 -25.43
CA LEU A 235 -4.28 -23.66 -26.71
C LEU A 235 -5.81 -23.56 -26.58
N TYR A 236 -6.41 -24.35 -25.70
CA TYR A 236 -7.86 -24.30 -25.41
C TYR A 236 -8.33 -22.93 -24.93
N ILE A 237 -7.55 -22.26 -24.06
CA ILE A 237 -7.93 -20.93 -23.54
C ILE A 237 -7.25 -19.76 -24.28
N ALA A 238 -6.31 -20.01 -25.19
CA ALA A 238 -5.38 -19.04 -25.77
C ALA A 238 -6.06 -17.76 -26.28
N THR A 239 -7.07 -17.89 -27.09
CA THR A 239 -7.79 -16.77 -27.70
C THR A 239 -8.52 -15.92 -26.67
N GLU A 240 -9.30 -16.56 -25.82
CA GLU A 240 -10.11 -15.88 -24.81
C GLU A 240 -9.22 -15.26 -23.72
N PHE A 241 -8.18 -16.01 -23.27
CA PHE A 241 -7.22 -15.51 -22.29
C PHE A 241 -6.52 -14.24 -22.78
N SER A 242 -6.07 -14.21 -24.04
CA SER A 242 -5.35 -13.05 -24.59
C SER A 242 -6.20 -11.79 -24.72
N ARG A 243 -7.54 -11.90 -24.59
CA ARG A 243 -8.49 -10.79 -24.70
C ARG A 243 -9.11 -10.35 -23.39
N LEU A 244 -8.79 -11.04 -22.29
CA LEU A 244 -9.33 -10.68 -20.97
C LEU A 244 -9.06 -9.21 -20.66
N ASN A 245 -10.08 -8.53 -20.16
CA ASN A 245 -9.99 -7.16 -19.67
C ASN A 245 -10.26 -7.09 -18.17
N SER A 246 -9.81 -6.01 -17.52
CA SER A 246 -9.92 -5.84 -16.08
C SER A 246 -11.36 -5.72 -15.61
N ALA A 247 -12.23 -5.04 -16.35
CA ALA A 247 -13.61 -4.80 -15.94
C ALA A 247 -14.40 -6.12 -15.88
N GLU A 248 -14.30 -6.94 -16.94
CA GLU A 248 -14.96 -8.24 -17.00
C GLU A 248 -14.41 -9.19 -15.91
N THR A 249 -13.08 -9.28 -15.80
CA THR A 249 -12.43 -10.12 -14.78
C THR A 249 -12.85 -9.72 -13.37
N PHE A 250 -12.93 -8.42 -13.10
CA PHE A 250 -13.40 -7.91 -11.81
C PHE A 250 -14.87 -8.28 -11.54
N GLU A 251 -15.77 -8.04 -12.47
CA GLU A 251 -17.20 -8.30 -12.25
C GLU A 251 -17.47 -9.80 -12.06
N VAL A 252 -16.89 -10.67 -12.89
CA VAL A 252 -17.05 -12.13 -12.78
C VAL A 252 -16.50 -12.64 -11.46
N GLY A 253 -15.30 -12.22 -11.06
CA GLY A 253 -14.70 -12.65 -9.79
C GLY A 253 -15.46 -12.10 -8.57
N LEU A 254 -16.00 -10.90 -8.63
CA LEU A 254 -16.88 -10.36 -7.58
C LEU A 254 -18.14 -11.21 -7.41
N GLU A 255 -18.78 -11.63 -8.52
CA GLU A 255 -19.96 -12.50 -8.45
C GLU A 255 -19.62 -13.89 -7.88
N PHE A 256 -18.45 -14.47 -8.16
CA PHE A 256 -17.99 -15.68 -7.50
C PHE A 256 -17.86 -15.52 -5.99
N ILE A 257 -17.32 -14.40 -5.52
CA ILE A 257 -17.22 -14.11 -4.09
C ILE A 257 -18.61 -13.97 -3.47
N ILE A 258 -19.52 -13.24 -4.10
CA ILE A 258 -20.90 -13.03 -3.63
C ILE A 258 -21.67 -14.35 -3.57
N ALA A 259 -21.54 -15.20 -4.60
CA ALA A 259 -22.15 -16.54 -4.61
C ALA A 259 -21.60 -17.42 -3.47
N GLY A 260 -20.27 -17.37 -3.25
CA GLY A 260 -19.63 -18.07 -2.13
C GLY A 260 -20.14 -17.61 -0.77
N ILE A 261 -20.29 -16.32 -0.55
CA ILE A 261 -20.89 -15.75 0.68
C ILE A 261 -22.33 -16.23 0.86
N GLY A 262 -23.13 -16.26 -0.21
CA GLY A 262 -24.49 -16.78 -0.19
C GLY A 262 -24.56 -18.23 0.24
N ALA A 263 -23.73 -19.09 -0.34
CA ALA A 263 -23.65 -20.51 0.01
C ALA A 263 -23.27 -20.72 1.49
N LEU A 264 -22.38 -19.88 2.05
CA LEU A 264 -22.02 -19.93 3.47
C LEU A 264 -23.18 -19.53 4.40
N LEU A 265 -23.96 -18.52 4.03
CA LEU A 265 -25.15 -18.11 4.77
C LEU A 265 -26.21 -19.21 4.78
N ASP A 266 -26.48 -19.85 3.64
CA ASP A 266 -27.44 -20.94 3.50
C ASP A 266 -27.04 -22.15 4.36
N ALA A 267 -25.75 -22.50 4.35
CA ALA A 267 -25.21 -23.60 5.16
C ALA A 267 -25.33 -23.34 6.67
N ASP A 268 -25.12 -22.11 7.13
CA ASP A 268 -25.28 -21.70 8.54
C ASP A 268 -26.76 -21.72 8.95
N GLY A 269 -27.66 -21.22 8.10
CA GLY A 269 -29.11 -21.28 8.30
C GLY A 269 -29.64 -22.70 8.42
N ALA A 270 -29.15 -23.63 7.59
CA ALA A 270 -29.50 -25.05 7.64
C ALA A 270 -29.05 -25.72 8.94
N LYS A 271 -27.85 -25.37 9.46
CA LYS A 271 -27.37 -25.88 10.76
C LYS A 271 -28.20 -25.39 11.95
N LYS A 272 -28.63 -24.13 11.94
CA LYS A 272 -29.48 -23.54 13.02
C LYS A 272 -30.87 -24.16 13.05
N ARG A 273 -31.42 -24.59 11.91
CA ARG A 273 -32.75 -25.26 11.85
C ARG A 273 -32.72 -26.73 12.32
N LYS A 274 -31.56 -27.36 12.39
CA LYS A 274 -31.38 -28.75 12.85
C LYS A 274 -31.05 -28.88 14.34
N ARG A 275 -30.85 -27.75 15.03
CA ARG A 275 -30.65 -27.66 16.49
C ARG A 275 -31.91 -27.20 17.19
#